data_292dd5ebf95997164b84323236c000c6
#
_entry.id   292dd5ebf95997164b84323236c000c6
#
_cell.length_a   1.000
_cell.length_b   1.000
_cell.length_c   1.000
_cell.angle_alpha   90.00
_cell.angle_beta   90.00
_cell.angle_gamma   90.00
#
_symmetry.space_group_name_H-M   'P 1'
#
loop_
_entity.id
_entity.type
_entity.pdbx_description
1 polymer ?
#
loop_
_entity_poly.entity_id
_entity_poly.type
_entity_poly.pdbx_seq_one_letter_code
_entity_poly.pdbx_strand_id
1 'polypeptide(L)'
;MATPKTEQGTYTAVVLDFETGGLDCTRCACTQIAMQAVRLDTFEVLGRYANYIAPYDRQPLGGAPKRKVLKTRREIEQESVSETMDYEAAALNYTDITMELLRTRGIPLKQVVAEVIDFARKHTLSKGPRYKPVLIGQNIPFDVGFLQQMMAYAGLQKEFAQVFAGTTDFYGNFQPHYLDTIDLARLCLAADPQVTSYKLELVAERLGIELDDAHDADADVTATREVAALCSRRMRQDGDTDVSQQRTPKTRDHFKI
;
A
#
# COMPACT_ATOMS: atom_id res chain seq x y z
N MET A 1 10.33 32.23 30.84
CA MET A 1 10.00 32.12 29.40
C MET A 1 9.35 30.77 29.19
N ALA A 2 8.08 30.72 28.78
CA ALA A 2 7.40 29.47 28.51
C ALA A 2 8.01 28.84 27.26
N THR A 3 8.49 27.60 27.35
CA THR A 3 8.91 26.80 26.19
C THR A 3 7.73 26.70 25.22
N PRO A 4 7.93 27.02 23.94
CA PRO A 4 6.84 26.88 22.97
C PRO A 4 6.40 25.41 22.97
N LYS A 5 5.10 25.16 23.24
CA LYS A 5 4.49 23.85 23.00
C LYS A 5 4.70 23.55 21.52
N THR A 6 5.58 22.62 21.23
CA THR A 6 5.73 22.06 19.87
C THR A 6 4.39 21.43 19.53
N GLU A 7 3.65 22.00 18.59
CA GLU A 7 2.43 21.36 18.09
C GLU A 7 2.81 19.98 17.58
N GLN A 8 2.25 18.96 18.22
CA GLN A 8 2.48 17.57 17.86
C GLN A 8 1.76 17.31 16.55
N GLY A 9 2.53 17.17 15.47
CA GLY A 9 1.95 16.93 14.15
C GLY A 9 1.26 15.57 14.09
N THR A 10 0.26 15.47 13.24
CA THR A 10 -0.58 14.28 13.06
C THR A 10 0.01 13.37 11.99
N TYR A 11 0.18 12.10 12.34
CA TYR A 11 0.57 11.04 11.41
C TYR A 11 -0.66 10.48 10.71
N THR A 12 -0.49 10.13 9.44
CA THR A 12 -1.53 9.52 8.60
C THR A 12 -1.04 8.24 7.96
N ALA A 13 -1.98 7.42 7.51
CA ALA A 13 -1.71 6.26 6.69
C ALA A 13 -2.70 6.18 5.52
N VAL A 14 -2.33 5.45 4.49
CA VAL A 14 -3.22 5.02 3.42
C VAL A 14 -3.39 3.51 3.54
N VAL A 15 -4.57 3.09 3.92
CA VAL A 15 -4.98 1.68 3.85
C VAL A 15 -5.33 1.41 2.39
N LEU A 16 -4.77 0.36 1.81
CA LEU A 16 -5.02 0.05 0.40
C LEU A 16 -5.16 -1.46 0.19
N ASP A 17 -5.89 -1.79 -0.86
CA ASP A 17 -6.06 -3.14 -1.39
C ASP A 17 -6.21 -3.09 -2.91
N PHE A 18 -5.75 -4.15 -3.59
CA PHE A 18 -5.87 -4.31 -5.02
C PHE A 18 -6.58 -5.61 -5.38
N GLU A 19 -7.54 -5.52 -6.29
CA GLU A 19 -7.86 -6.68 -7.10
C GLU A 19 -6.94 -6.74 -8.32
N THR A 20 -6.53 -7.95 -8.67
CA THR A 20 -5.51 -8.15 -9.70
C THR A 20 -5.90 -9.23 -10.71
N GLY A 21 -5.32 -9.17 -11.89
CA GLY A 21 -5.48 -10.19 -12.93
C GLY A 21 -4.66 -11.47 -12.69
N GLY A 22 -4.02 -11.61 -11.52
CA GLY A 22 -3.21 -12.77 -11.15
C GLY A 22 -2.17 -12.42 -10.09
N LEU A 23 -1.31 -13.36 -9.72
CA LEU A 23 -0.45 -13.23 -8.54
C LEU A 23 0.92 -12.56 -8.82
N ASP A 24 1.35 -12.52 -10.05
CA ASP A 24 2.69 -12.02 -10.43
C ASP A 24 2.63 -10.57 -10.91
N CYS A 25 3.04 -9.63 -10.08
CA CYS A 25 3.05 -8.20 -10.41
C CYS A 25 3.98 -7.83 -11.58
N THR A 26 4.86 -8.73 -12.05
CA THR A 26 5.67 -8.48 -13.25
C THR A 26 4.93 -8.80 -14.55
N ARG A 27 3.84 -9.56 -14.48
CA ARG A 27 3.08 -10.07 -15.61
C ARG A 27 1.62 -9.69 -15.59
N CYS A 28 1.01 -9.71 -14.40
CA CYS A 28 -0.41 -9.50 -14.22
C CYS A 28 -0.74 -8.02 -13.97
N ALA A 29 -1.94 -7.62 -14.37
CA ALA A 29 -2.44 -6.26 -14.19
C ALA A 29 -3.13 -6.07 -12.83
N CYS A 30 -3.21 -4.82 -12.36
CA CYS A 30 -4.23 -4.42 -11.41
C CYS A 30 -5.57 -4.23 -12.12
N THR A 31 -6.66 -4.65 -11.50
CA THR A 31 -8.03 -4.54 -12.05
C THR A 31 -8.88 -3.55 -11.27
N GLN A 32 -8.71 -3.48 -9.97
CA GLN A 32 -9.38 -2.52 -9.08
C GLN A 32 -8.37 -2.04 -8.02
N ILE A 33 -8.55 -0.82 -7.55
CA ILE A 33 -7.85 -0.26 -6.41
C ILE A 33 -8.88 0.34 -5.46
N ALA A 34 -8.72 0.08 -4.17
CA ALA A 34 -9.41 0.81 -3.12
C ALA A 34 -8.42 1.36 -2.09
N MET A 35 -8.75 2.53 -1.54
CA MET A 35 -7.92 3.20 -0.53
C MET A 35 -8.76 3.96 0.48
N GLN A 36 -8.31 3.96 1.74
CA GLN A 36 -8.80 4.85 2.78
C GLN A 36 -7.63 5.59 3.42
N ALA A 37 -7.65 6.92 3.41
CA ALA A 37 -6.71 7.71 4.19
C ALA A 37 -7.23 7.81 5.62
N VAL A 38 -6.34 7.57 6.59
CA VAL A 38 -6.71 7.56 8.01
C VAL A 38 -5.70 8.32 8.87
N ARG A 39 -6.16 8.83 10.00
CA ARG A 39 -5.28 9.27 11.08
C ARG A 39 -4.75 8.05 11.82
N LEU A 40 -3.44 8.00 12.11
CA LEU A 40 -2.86 6.85 12.84
C LEU A 40 -3.17 6.83 14.34
N ASP A 41 -3.53 7.96 14.92
CA ASP A 41 -3.86 8.05 16.34
C ASP A 41 -5.28 7.57 16.66
N THR A 42 -6.25 7.81 15.78
CA THR A 42 -7.68 7.53 16.00
C THR A 42 -8.26 6.51 15.02
N PHE A 43 -7.61 6.28 13.87
CA PHE A 43 -8.13 5.56 12.70
C PHE A 43 -9.39 6.21 12.08
N GLU A 44 -9.59 7.52 12.35
CA GLU A 44 -10.59 8.32 11.66
C GLU A 44 -10.32 8.35 10.17
N VAL A 45 -11.36 8.09 9.35
CA VAL A 45 -11.27 8.11 7.89
C VAL A 45 -11.31 9.56 7.40
N LEU A 46 -10.26 9.97 6.71
CA LEU A 46 -10.09 11.31 6.14
C LEU A 46 -10.60 11.40 4.69
N GLY A 47 -10.62 10.27 4.00
CA GLY A 47 -11.10 10.16 2.63
C GLY A 47 -11.10 8.72 2.15
N ARG A 48 -11.85 8.49 1.06
CA ARG A 48 -11.97 7.21 0.38
C ARG A 48 -11.71 7.39 -1.11
N TYR A 49 -11.22 6.34 -1.74
CA TYR A 49 -11.01 6.26 -3.18
C TYR A 49 -11.16 4.82 -3.63
N ALA A 50 -11.93 4.56 -4.64
CA ALA A 50 -12.03 3.24 -5.27
C ALA A 50 -12.33 3.42 -6.76
N ASN A 51 -11.61 2.68 -7.61
CA ASN A 51 -11.82 2.69 -9.06
C ASN A 51 -11.37 1.39 -9.72
N TYR A 52 -12.05 1.03 -10.80
CA TYR A 52 -11.55 0.03 -11.75
C TYR A 52 -10.47 0.63 -12.63
N ILE A 53 -9.52 -0.21 -13.05
CA ILE A 53 -8.39 0.18 -13.89
C ILE A 53 -8.61 -0.37 -15.29
N ALA A 54 -8.62 0.50 -16.29
CA ALA A 54 -8.73 0.08 -17.69
C ALA A 54 -7.57 -0.84 -18.08
N PRO A 55 -7.80 -1.84 -18.95
CA PRO A 55 -6.73 -2.70 -19.40
C PRO A 55 -5.55 -1.90 -19.97
N TYR A 56 -4.34 -2.30 -19.57
CA TYR A 56 -3.10 -1.63 -19.98
C TYR A 56 -2.05 -2.62 -20.46
N ASP A 57 -1.08 -2.08 -21.19
CA ASP A 57 -0.05 -2.86 -21.82
C ASP A 57 1.19 -3.00 -20.93
N ARG A 58 1.87 -4.14 -21.11
CA ARG A 58 3.14 -4.44 -20.44
C ARG A 58 4.21 -3.45 -20.90
N GLN A 59 4.96 -2.93 -19.96
CA GLN A 59 6.11 -2.09 -20.23
C GLN A 59 7.37 -2.74 -19.66
N PRO A 60 8.54 -2.59 -20.31
CA PRO A 60 9.78 -3.09 -19.76
C PRO A 60 10.08 -2.36 -18.44
N LEU A 61 10.01 -3.09 -17.33
CA LEU A 61 10.42 -2.60 -16.01
C LEU A 61 11.95 -2.63 -15.94
N GLY A 62 12.57 -1.45 -15.83
CA GLY A 62 13.97 -1.31 -15.47
C GLY A 62 14.96 -1.95 -16.45
N GLY A 63 15.44 -1.17 -17.38
CA GLY A 63 16.65 -1.44 -18.14
C GLY A 63 17.47 -0.17 -18.18
N ALA A 64 18.79 -0.30 -18.03
CA ALA A 64 19.70 0.78 -18.42
C ALA A 64 19.26 1.30 -19.79
N PRO A 65 19.33 2.61 -20.06
CA PRO A 65 18.90 3.15 -21.34
C PRO A 65 19.55 2.33 -22.44
N LYS A 66 18.74 1.54 -23.16
CA LYS A 66 19.24 0.74 -24.29
C LYS A 66 19.93 1.72 -25.22
N ARG A 67 21.22 1.53 -25.47
CA ARG A 67 21.93 2.25 -26.53
C ARG A 67 21.01 2.25 -27.74
N LYS A 68 20.76 3.43 -28.32
CA LYS A 68 20.00 3.54 -29.57
C LYS A 68 20.73 2.73 -30.63
N VAL A 69 20.36 1.46 -30.76
CA VAL A 69 20.73 0.63 -31.91
C VAL A 69 19.74 0.98 -33.01
N LEU A 70 20.23 1.34 -34.18
CA LEU A 70 19.38 1.54 -35.32
C LEU A 70 18.71 0.20 -35.67
N LYS A 71 17.41 0.12 -35.37
CA LYS A 71 16.59 -1.07 -35.64
C LYS A 71 16.06 -1.00 -37.06
N THR A 72 15.97 -2.14 -37.68
CA THR A 72 15.31 -2.26 -38.96
C THR A 72 13.81 -2.08 -38.84
N ARG A 73 13.12 -1.69 -39.89
CA ARG A 73 11.66 -1.48 -39.93
C ARG A 73 10.89 -2.73 -39.48
N ARG A 74 11.39 -3.93 -39.77
CA ARG A 74 10.81 -5.21 -39.34
C ARG A 74 10.96 -5.43 -37.81
N GLU A 75 12.10 -5.04 -37.23
CA GLU A 75 12.31 -5.14 -35.78
C GLU A 75 11.44 -4.13 -35.00
N ILE A 76 11.20 -2.95 -35.62
CA ILE A 76 10.28 -1.94 -35.08
C ILE A 76 8.82 -2.45 -35.12
N GLU A 77 8.42 -3.09 -36.26
CA GLU A 77 7.09 -3.67 -36.42
C GLU A 77 6.86 -4.87 -35.47
N GLN A 78 7.87 -5.70 -35.22
CA GLN A 78 7.79 -6.83 -34.25
C GLN A 78 7.80 -6.38 -32.81
N GLU A 79 8.45 -5.28 -32.45
CA GLU A 79 8.40 -4.69 -31.09
C GLU A 79 7.15 -3.84 -30.86
N SER A 80 6.40 -3.47 -31.92
CA SER A 80 5.17 -2.67 -31.79
C SER A 80 3.93 -3.49 -31.41
N VAL A 81 4.04 -4.80 -31.24
CA VAL A 81 3.01 -5.61 -30.61
C VAL A 81 3.15 -5.40 -29.10
N SER A 82 2.51 -4.36 -28.63
CA SER A 82 2.31 -4.11 -27.19
C SER A 82 1.57 -5.31 -26.62
N GLU A 83 2.24 -6.10 -25.78
CA GLU A 83 1.58 -7.19 -25.06
C GLU A 83 0.77 -6.59 -23.93
N THR A 84 -0.54 -6.80 -23.97
CA THR A 84 -1.40 -6.49 -22.83
C THR A 84 -0.94 -7.27 -21.59
N MET A 85 -1.06 -6.70 -20.41
CA MET A 85 -0.82 -7.41 -19.17
C MET A 85 -1.72 -8.63 -19.05
N ASP A 86 -1.29 -9.63 -18.28
CA ASP A 86 -2.06 -10.85 -18.08
C ASP A 86 -3.29 -10.60 -17.20
N TYR A 87 -4.42 -11.18 -17.63
CA TYR A 87 -5.70 -11.22 -16.91
C TYR A 87 -6.16 -12.67 -16.83
N GLU A 88 -5.75 -13.37 -15.78
CA GLU A 88 -6.04 -14.79 -15.58
C GLU A 88 -7.53 -14.97 -15.30
N ALA A 89 -8.18 -15.89 -16.02
CA ALA A 89 -9.61 -16.15 -15.85
C ALA A 89 -9.97 -16.57 -14.42
N ALA A 90 -9.07 -17.29 -13.73
CA ALA A 90 -9.28 -17.69 -12.34
C ALA A 90 -9.33 -16.49 -11.39
N ALA A 91 -8.43 -15.49 -11.57
CA ALA A 91 -8.40 -14.28 -10.77
C ALA A 91 -9.63 -13.41 -11.02
N LEU A 92 -10.00 -13.19 -12.30
CA LEU A 92 -11.18 -12.41 -12.67
C LEU A 92 -12.49 -13.05 -12.15
N ASN A 93 -12.60 -14.38 -12.21
CA ASN A 93 -13.76 -15.09 -11.68
C ASN A 93 -13.85 -15.05 -10.14
N TYR A 94 -12.71 -14.97 -9.46
CA TYR A 94 -12.65 -14.87 -8.00
C TYR A 94 -13.16 -13.52 -7.48
N THR A 95 -12.94 -12.46 -8.25
CA THR A 95 -13.31 -11.09 -7.89
C THR A 95 -14.59 -10.60 -8.57
N ASP A 96 -15.26 -11.46 -9.38
CA ASP A 96 -16.41 -11.09 -10.23
C ASP A 96 -16.14 -9.92 -11.19
N ILE A 97 -14.85 -9.60 -11.44
CA ILE A 97 -14.43 -8.54 -12.37
C ILE A 97 -14.33 -9.10 -13.78
N THR A 98 -14.98 -8.46 -14.74
CA THR A 98 -14.93 -8.87 -16.15
C THR A 98 -14.10 -7.93 -17.00
N MET A 99 -13.52 -8.43 -18.09
CA MET A 99 -12.79 -7.59 -19.06
C MET A 99 -13.70 -6.52 -19.70
N GLU A 100 -14.98 -6.79 -19.82
CA GLU A 100 -15.96 -5.81 -20.31
C GLU A 100 -16.15 -4.67 -19.29
N LEU A 101 -16.27 -5.01 -18.00
CA LEU A 101 -16.34 -4.02 -16.91
C LEU A 101 -15.09 -3.12 -16.92
N LEU A 102 -13.89 -3.69 -17.02
CA LEU A 102 -12.64 -2.94 -17.06
C LEU A 102 -12.55 -2.01 -18.27
N ARG A 103 -13.03 -2.45 -19.44
CA ARG A 103 -13.04 -1.61 -20.65
C ARG A 103 -14.06 -0.49 -20.61
N THR A 104 -15.21 -0.70 -19.92
CA THR A 104 -16.32 0.28 -19.91
C THR A 104 -16.24 1.25 -18.74
N ARG A 105 -15.78 0.80 -17.58
CA ARG A 105 -15.73 1.59 -16.34
C ARG A 105 -14.32 1.87 -15.82
N GLY A 106 -13.32 1.13 -16.29
CA GLY A 106 -11.95 1.35 -15.88
C GLY A 106 -11.41 2.69 -16.35
N ILE A 107 -10.69 3.36 -15.49
CA ILE A 107 -9.97 4.58 -15.82
C ILE A 107 -8.52 4.27 -16.22
N PRO A 108 -7.89 5.08 -17.10
CA PRO A 108 -6.53 4.83 -17.56
C PRO A 108 -5.52 4.78 -16.42
N LEU A 109 -4.59 3.83 -16.47
CA LEU A 109 -3.56 3.60 -15.44
C LEU A 109 -2.85 4.90 -14.99
N LYS A 110 -2.44 5.75 -15.94
CA LYS A 110 -1.75 7.02 -15.62
C LYS A 110 -2.60 7.97 -14.79
N GLN A 111 -3.92 7.98 -15.04
CA GLN A 111 -4.85 8.78 -14.27
C GLN A 111 -5.01 8.21 -12.86
N VAL A 112 -5.22 6.89 -12.73
CA VAL A 112 -5.29 6.24 -11.40
C VAL A 112 -4.06 6.57 -10.57
N VAL A 113 -2.87 6.41 -11.14
CA VAL A 113 -1.61 6.66 -10.42
C VAL A 113 -1.47 8.13 -10.01
N ALA A 114 -1.86 9.08 -10.87
CA ALA A 114 -1.89 10.50 -10.53
C ALA A 114 -2.86 10.78 -9.37
N GLU A 115 -4.06 10.17 -9.40
CA GLU A 115 -5.07 10.28 -8.35
C GLU A 115 -4.61 9.66 -7.03
N VAL A 116 -3.87 8.54 -7.05
CA VAL A 116 -3.23 7.95 -5.85
C VAL A 116 -2.23 8.92 -5.19
N ILE A 117 -1.39 9.56 -6.00
CA ILE A 117 -0.43 10.56 -5.52
C ILE A 117 -1.14 11.78 -4.93
N ASP A 118 -2.15 12.30 -5.62
CA ASP A 118 -2.92 13.45 -5.16
C ASP A 118 -3.74 13.12 -3.91
N PHE A 119 -4.28 11.90 -3.82
CA PHE A 119 -4.97 11.40 -2.64
C PHE A 119 -4.05 11.38 -1.41
N ALA A 120 -2.86 10.81 -1.53
CA ALA A 120 -1.87 10.79 -0.45
C ALA A 120 -1.46 12.22 -0.02
N ARG A 121 -1.21 13.10 -1.00
CA ARG A 121 -0.85 14.51 -0.75
C ARG A 121 -1.95 15.27 -0.02
N LYS A 122 -3.20 15.12 -0.48
CA LYS A 122 -4.38 15.78 0.09
C LYS A 122 -4.63 15.38 1.55
N HIS A 123 -4.37 14.13 1.90
CA HIS A 123 -4.65 13.59 3.22
C HIS A 123 -3.43 13.53 4.16
N THR A 124 -2.32 14.15 3.77
CA THR A 124 -1.17 14.39 4.65
C THR A 124 -1.44 15.62 5.51
N LEU A 125 -1.76 15.43 6.79
CA LEU A 125 -2.25 16.50 7.67
C LEU A 125 -1.15 17.42 8.21
N SER A 126 0.10 16.96 8.26
CA SER A 126 1.20 17.73 8.81
C SER A 126 2.35 17.85 7.83
N LYS A 127 3.08 18.98 7.90
CA LYS A 127 4.21 19.26 7.00
C LYS A 127 5.49 18.57 7.48
N GLY A 128 6.28 18.12 6.52
CA GLY A 128 7.62 17.57 6.75
C GLY A 128 7.72 16.07 6.43
N PRO A 129 8.93 15.58 6.12
CA PRO A 129 9.16 14.23 5.62
C PRO A 129 8.67 13.13 6.57
N ARG A 130 8.73 13.36 7.88
CA ARG A 130 8.31 12.39 8.91
C ARG A 130 6.80 12.18 8.97
N TYR A 131 6.00 13.07 8.38
CA TYR A 131 4.54 12.99 8.40
C TYR A 131 3.95 12.46 7.10
N LYS A 132 4.80 12.06 6.14
CA LYS A 132 4.32 11.35 4.96
C LYS A 132 3.56 10.10 5.39
N PRO A 133 2.43 9.76 4.75
CA PRO A 133 1.66 8.59 5.10
C PRO A 133 2.44 7.31 4.87
N VAL A 134 2.26 6.35 5.77
CA VAL A 134 2.67 4.96 5.56
C VAL A 134 1.54 4.18 4.89
N LEU A 135 1.85 3.06 4.28
CA LEU A 135 0.84 2.15 3.75
C LEU A 135 0.36 1.19 4.85
N ILE A 136 -0.90 0.76 4.78
CA ILE A 136 -1.45 -0.33 5.58
C ILE A 136 -2.19 -1.27 4.63
N GLY A 137 -2.05 -2.58 4.80
CA GLY A 137 -2.78 -3.57 4.01
C GLY A 137 -2.70 -4.96 4.63
N GLN A 138 -3.48 -5.87 4.11
CA GLN A 138 -3.46 -7.28 4.45
C GLN A 138 -2.51 -8.00 3.48
N ASN A 139 -1.46 -8.64 3.97
CA ASN A 139 -0.39 -9.17 3.10
C ASN A 139 0.17 -8.08 2.15
N ILE A 140 0.33 -6.89 2.67
CA ILE A 140 0.65 -5.67 1.92
C ILE A 140 1.89 -5.75 1.02
N PRO A 141 2.91 -6.61 1.23
CA PRO A 141 4.01 -6.75 0.27
C PRO A 141 3.53 -7.13 -1.14
N PHE A 142 2.43 -7.86 -1.25
CA PHE A 142 1.80 -8.19 -2.53
C PHE A 142 1.33 -6.91 -3.24
N ASP A 143 0.55 -6.08 -2.55
CA ASP A 143 0.02 -4.83 -3.10
C ASP A 143 1.11 -3.81 -3.41
N VAL A 144 2.15 -3.74 -2.58
CA VAL A 144 3.32 -2.88 -2.82
C VAL A 144 3.99 -3.23 -4.14
N GLY A 145 4.10 -4.53 -4.49
CA GLY A 145 4.65 -4.96 -5.78
C GLY A 145 3.85 -4.40 -6.97
N PHE A 146 2.53 -4.49 -6.91
CA PHE A 146 1.64 -3.94 -7.95
C PHE A 146 1.66 -2.40 -7.95
N LEU A 147 1.65 -1.76 -6.80
CA LEU A 147 1.74 -0.30 -6.70
C LEU A 147 3.04 0.22 -7.34
N GLN A 148 4.18 -0.44 -7.08
CA GLN A 148 5.46 -0.09 -7.69
C GLN A 148 5.45 -0.31 -9.21
N GLN A 149 4.82 -1.39 -9.71
CA GLN A 149 4.61 -1.62 -11.14
C GLN A 149 3.84 -0.45 -11.77
N MET A 150 2.68 -0.09 -11.19
CA MET A 150 1.82 0.99 -11.68
C MET A 150 2.56 2.33 -11.71
N MET A 151 3.30 2.65 -10.64
CA MET A 151 4.12 3.87 -10.56
C MET A 151 5.20 3.92 -11.63
N ALA A 152 5.84 2.77 -11.89
CA ALA A 152 6.86 2.64 -12.94
C ALA A 152 6.26 2.83 -14.34
N TYR A 153 5.11 2.22 -14.61
CA TYR A 153 4.41 2.32 -15.88
C TYR A 153 3.85 3.72 -16.16
N ALA A 154 3.44 4.43 -15.10
CA ALA A 154 3.03 5.82 -15.21
C ALA A 154 4.21 6.80 -15.30
N GLY A 155 5.44 6.37 -14.96
CA GLY A 155 6.62 7.22 -14.87
C GLY A 155 6.62 8.18 -13.68
N LEU A 156 5.91 7.81 -12.58
CA LEU A 156 5.67 8.64 -11.39
C LEU A 156 6.37 8.12 -10.12
N GLN A 157 7.47 7.34 -10.27
CA GLN A 157 8.21 6.79 -9.13
C GLN A 157 8.80 7.88 -8.22
N LYS A 158 9.21 9.02 -8.79
CA LYS A 158 9.76 10.16 -8.03
C LYS A 158 8.69 10.82 -7.17
N GLU A 159 7.52 11.04 -7.75
CA GLU A 159 6.35 11.61 -7.08
C GLU A 159 5.86 10.68 -5.96
N PHE A 160 5.87 9.37 -6.20
CA PHE A 160 5.59 8.36 -5.19
C PHE A 160 6.52 8.49 -3.97
N ALA A 161 7.83 8.55 -4.19
CA ALA A 161 8.81 8.75 -3.13
C ALA A 161 8.69 10.12 -2.42
N GLN A 162 8.11 11.11 -3.08
CA GLN A 162 7.87 12.43 -2.46
C GLN A 162 6.68 12.44 -1.52
N VAL A 163 5.63 11.67 -1.79
CA VAL A 163 4.36 11.72 -1.04
C VAL A 163 4.24 10.65 0.01
N PHE A 164 4.81 9.46 -0.16
CA PHE A 164 4.76 8.38 0.82
C PHE A 164 6.02 8.30 1.69
N ALA A 165 5.87 7.80 2.90
CA ALA A 165 6.99 7.45 3.76
C ALA A 165 7.71 6.22 3.20
N GLY A 166 9.04 6.22 3.25
CA GLY A 166 9.83 5.10 2.74
C GLY A 166 11.32 5.41 2.71
N THR A 167 12.08 4.46 2.23
CA THR A 167 13.52 4.53 2.03
C THR A 167 13.87 4.22 0.58
N THR A 168 15.07 4.56 0.17
CA THR A 168 15.59 4.19 -1.15
C THR A 168 16.59 3.07 -0.95
N ASP A 169 16.46 1.99 -1.69
CA ASP A 169 17.39 0.87 -1.65
C ASP A 169 18.73 1.20 -2.33
N PHE A 170 19.68 0.28 -2.28
CA PHE A 170 21.01 0.44 -2.87
C PHE A 170 20.95 0.69 -4.40
N TYR A 171 19.92 0.21 -5.07
CA TYR A 171 19.73 0.36 -6.53
C TYR A 171 18.99 1.63 -6.91
N GLY A 172 18.57 2.44 -5.94
CA GLY A 172 17.83 3.67 -6.15
C GLY A 172 16.32 3.50 -6.24
N ASN A 173 15.77 2.31 -5.96
CA ASN A 173 14.34 2.07 -5.97
C ASN A 173 13.73 2.49 -4.64
N PHE A 174 12.61 3.18 -4.70
CA PHE A 174 11.86 3.57 -3.51
C PHE A 174 11.13 2.37 -2.92
N GLN A 175 11.33 2.17 -1.61
CA GLN A 175 10.66 1.15 -0.81
C GLN A 175 9.73 1.86 0.18
N PRO A 176 8.41 1.81 -0.02
CA PRO A 176 7.47 2.45 0.89
C PRO A 176 7.46 1.75 2.25
N HIS A 177 7.30 2.53 3.32
CA HIS A 177 7.05 1.97 4.63
C HIS A 177 5.61 1.51 4.73
N TYR A 178 5.40 0.36 5.34
CA TYR A 178 4.06 -0.21 5.51
C TYR A 178 3.88 -0.90 6.88
N LEU A 179 2.63 -1.11 7.22
CA LEU A 179 2.17 -1.93 8.34
C LEU A 179 1.32 -3.06 7.76
N ASP A 180 1.75 -4.30 7.96
CA ASP A 180 0.99 -5.48 7.56
C ASP A 180 0.01 -5.86 8.68
N THR A 181 -1.28 -5.95 8.35
CA THR A 181 -2.29 -6.35 9.34
C THR A 181 -2.15 -7.80 9.77
N ILE A 182 -1.50 -8.66 8.99
CA ILE A 182 -1.11 -10.01 9.43
C ILE A 182 -0.18 -9.94 10.64
N ASP A 183 0.85 -9.08 10.59
CA ASP A 183 1.80 -8.95 11.70
C ASP A 183 1.16 -8.30 12.93
N LEU A 184 0.31 -7.30 12.72
CA LEU A 184 -0.48 -6.70 13.81
C LEU A 184 -1.40 -7.73 14.47
N ALA A 185 -2.10 -8.55 13.67
CA ALA A 185 -2.97 -9.60 14.17
C ALA A 185 -2.18 -10.71 14.91
N ARG A 186 -1.00 -11.09 14.42
CA ARG A 186 -0.11 -12.03 15.12
C ARG A 186 0.25 -11.56 16.51
N LEU A 187 0.59 -10.27 16.66
CA LEU A 187 0.89 -9.68 17.97
C LEU A 187 -0.36 -9.63 18.86
N CYS A 188 -1.48 -9.18 18.29
CA CYS A 188 -2.73 -8.97 19.00
C CYS A 188 -3.38 -10.27 19.48
N LEU A 189 -3.24 -11.35 18.72
CA LEU A 189 -3.88 -12.66 18.97
C LEU A 189 -2.88 -13.74 19.40
N ALA A 190 -1.66 -13.36 19.78
CA ALA A 190 -0.58 -14.30 20.11
C ALA A 190 -0.93 -15.30 21.24
N ALA A 191 -1.81 -14.91 22.16
CA ALA A 191 -2.26 -15.75 23.27
C ALA A 191 -3.51 -16.58 22.95
N ASP A 192 -4.11 -16.44 21.77
CA ASP A 192 -5.30 -17.18 21.38
C ASP A 192 -4.95 -18.49 20.68
N PRO A 193 -5.13 -19.68 21.32
CA PRO A 193 -4.74 -20.96 20.76
C PRO A 193 -5.65 -21.42 19.60
N GLN A 194 -6.74 -20.72 19.36
CA GLN A 194 -7.70 -21.06 18.30
C GLN A 194 -7.39 -20.37 16.97
N VAL A 195 -6.40 -19.48 16.92
CA VAL A 195 -5.99 -18.83 15.68
C VAL A 195 -5.13 -19.79 14.87
N THR A 196 -5.69 -20.30 13.77
CA THR A 196 -5.01 -21.23 12.85
C THR A 196 -4.58 -20.59 11.56
N SER A 197 -5.10 -19.41 11.25
CA SER A 197 -4.81 -18.66 10.02
C SER A 197 -4.98 -17.15 10.26
N TYR A 198 -4.26 -16.36 9.47
CA TYR A 198 -4.32 -14.89 9.48
C TYR A 198 -4.93 -14.32 8.19
N LYS A 199 -5.79 -15.11 7.50
CA LYS A 199 -6.61 -14.56 6.42
C LYS A 199 -7.53 -13.49 6.96
N LEU A 200 -7.82 -12.46 6.15
CA LEU A 200 -8.59 -11.28 6.58
C LEU A 200 -9.93 -11.68 7.20
N GLU A 201 -10.67 -12.59 6.58
CA GLU A 201 -11.99 -13.03 7.02
C GLU A 201 -11.92 -13.68 8.43
N LEU A 202 -10.90 -14.54 8.64
CA LEU A 202 -10.75 -15.24 9.92
C LEU A 202 -10.27 -14.31 11.03
N VAL A 203 -9.41 -13.35 10.71
CA VAL A 203 -8.96 -12.33 11.66
C VAL A 203 -10.11 -11.38 12.00
N ALA A 204 -10.88 -10.94 11.02
CA ALA A 204 -12.04 -10.08 11.20
C ALA A 204 -13.10 -10.76 12.10
N GLU A 205 -13.49 -12.00 11.77
CA GLU A 205 -14.40 -12.81 12.60
C GLU A 205 -13.91 -12.90 14.05
N ARG A 206 -12.61 -13.18 14.25
CA ARG A 206 -12.01 -13.32 15.57
C ARG A 206 -11.99 -12.02 16.36
N LEU A 207 -11.92 -10.90 15.68
CA LEU A 207 -11.96 -9.57 16.25
C LEU A 207 -13.38 -9.01 16.39
N GLY A 208 -14.41 -9.70 15.90
CA GLY A 208 -15.81 -9.28 15.90
C GLY A 208 -16.09 -8.17 14.89
N ILE A 209 -15.37 -8.17 13.77
CA ILE A 209 -15.57 -7.25 12.65
C ILE A 209 -16.48 -7.95 11.64
N GLU A 210 -17.58 -7.31 11.26
CA GLU A 210 -18.45 -7.78 10.19
C GLU A 210 -17.79 -7.48 8.83
N LEU A 211 -17.80 -8.48 7.95
CA LEU A 211 -17.33 -8.36 6.57
C LEU A 211 -18.56 -8.35 5.66
N ASP A 212 -18.78 -7.22 5.00
CA ASP A 212 -19.75 -7.10 3.92
C ASP A 212 -19.02 -7.37 2.59
N ASP A 213 -19.55 -8.26 1.75
CA ASP A 213 -19.06 -8.59 0.40
C ASP A 213 -17.54 -8.82 0.31
N ALA A 214 -17.07 -9.95 0.83
CA ALA A 214 -15.69 -10.40 0.67
C ALA A 214 -15.29 -10.43 -0.82
N HIS A 215 -14.05 -9.94 -1.15
CA HIS A 215 -13.49 -9.84 -2.50
C HIS A 215 -13.98 -8.64 -3.31
N ASP A 216 -14.45 -7.58 -2.65
CA ASP A 216 -14.48 -6.23 -3.20
C ASP A 216 -13.42 -5.37 -2.49
N ALA A 217 -12.51 -4.77 -3.24
CA ALA A 217 -11.39 -4.02 -2.66
C ALA A 217 -11.82 -2.94 -1.66
N ASP A 218 -12.99 -2.28 -1.82
CA ASP A 218 -13.45 -1.26 -0.85
C ASP A 218 -13.93 -1.91 0.47
N ALA A 219 -14.57 -3.08 0.42
CA ALA A 219 -14.95 -3.85 1.60
C ALA A 219 -13.69 -4.37 2.32
N ASP A 220 -12.72 -4.92 1.60
CA ASP A 220 -11.48 -5.46 2.16
C ASP A 220 -10.60 -4.37 2.78
N VAL A 221 -10.51 -3.17 2.16
CA VAL A 221 -9.85 -1.99 2.76
C VAL A 221 -10.54 -1.56 4.05
N THR A 222 -11.88 -1.62 4.11
CA THR A 222 -12.64 -1.26 5.32
C THR A 222 -12.33 -2.24 6.45
N ALA A 223 -12.40 -3.55 6.19
CA ALA A 223 -12.06 -4.59 7.16
C ALA A 223 -10.60 -4.50 7.62
N THR A 224 -9.66 -4.33 6.68
CA THR A 224 -8.23 -4.14 6.94
C THR A 224 -7.99 -2.95 7.88
N ARG A 225 -8.65 -1.82 7.64
CA ARG A 225 -8.61 -0.65 8.53
C ARG A 225 -9.12 -0.96 9.93
N GLU A 226 -10.21 -1.69 10.04
CA GLU A 226 -10.81 -2.05 11.33
C GLU A 226 -9.93 -3.01 12.11
N VAL A 227 -9.34 -4.00 11.44
CA VAL A 227 -8.31 -4.89 12.05
C VAL A 227 -7.15 -4.07 12.59
N ALA A 228 -6.57 -3.17 11.79
CA ALA A 228 -5.47 -2.30 12.21
C ALA A 228 -5.86 -1.41 13.40
N ALA A 229 -7.07 -0.84 13.38
CA ALA A 229 -7.60 0.01 14.45
C ALA A 229 -7.78 -0.75 15.77
N LEU A 230 -8.34 -1.96 15.71
CA LEU A 230 -8.56 -2.79 16.90
C LEU A 230 -7.24 -3.29 17.49
N CYS A 231 -6.33 -3.80 16.66
CA CYS A 231 -5.01 -4.23 17.09
C CYS A 231 -4.23 -3.06 17.73
N SER A 232 -4.25 -1.89 17.10
CA SER A 232 -3.62 -0.67 17.64
C SER A 232 -4.19 -0.25 18.98
N ARG A 233 -5.52 -0.31 19.16
CA ARG A 233 -6.16 -0.01 20.44
C ARG A 233 -5.75 -0.98 21.55
N ARG A 234 -5.73 -2.28 21.27
CA ARG A 234 -5.29 -3.31 22.24
C ARG A 234 -3.83 -3.08 22.66
N MET A 235 -2.93 -2.87 21.70
CA MET A 235 -1.51 -2.59 22.00
C MET A 235 -1.30 -1.31 22.81
N ARG A 236 -2.18 -0.30 22.70
CA ARG A 236 -2.08 0.92 23.51
C ARG A 236 -2.67 0.74 24.90
N GLN A 237 -3.68 -0.10 25.08
CA GLN A 237 -4.32 -0.36 26.39
C GLN A 237 -3.46 -1.23 27.30
N ASP A 238 -2.73 -2.20 26.76
CA ASP A 238 -1.77 -3.01 27.51
C ASP A 238 -0.49 -2.23 27.89
N GLY A 239 -0.33 -1.02 27.35
CA GLY A 239 0.84 -0.16 27.52
C GLY A 239 0.80 0.80 28.70
N ASP A 240 -0.09 0.64 29.69
CA ASP A 240 -0.16 1.49 30.90
C ASP A 240 0.96 1.19 31.92
N THR A 241 2.03 0.57 31.48
CA THR A 241 3.31 0.58 32.15
C THR A 241 4.04 1.86 31.75
N ASP A 242 4.09 2.81 32.65
CA ASP A 242 4.77 4.11 32.56
C ASP A 242 6.26 3.95 32.16
N VAL A 243 6.52 3.78 30.87
CA VAL A 243 7.88 3.69 30.28
C VAL A 243 8.60 5.05 30.33
N SER A 244 7.88 6.11 30.75
CA SER A 244 8.42 7.47 30.79
C SER A 244 9.39 7.72 31.95
N GLN A 245 9.40 6.87 33.00
CA GLN A 245 10.14 7.14 34.23
C GLN A 245 11.56 6.55 34.33
N GLN A 246 12.07 5.82 33.33
CA GLN A 246 13.41 5.21 33.47
C GLN A 246 14.39 5.56 32.32
N ARG A 247 14.42 6.80 31.87
CA ARG A 247 15.56 7.27 31.10
C ARG A 247 16.60 7.94 31.98
N THR A 248 17.41 7.16 32.67
CA THR A 248 18.73 7.63 33.08
C THR A 248 19.55 7.93 31.82
N PRO A 249 20.19 9.09 31.71
CA PRO A 249 21.04 9.38 30.56
C PRO A 249 22.20 8.38 30.57
N LYS A 250 22.22 7.48 29.58
CA LYS A 250 23.37 6.63 29.30
C LYS A 250 24.47 7.51 28.75
N THR A 251 25.52 7.75 29.54
CA THR A 251 26.79 8.27 29.04
C THR A 251 27.31 7.27 27.99
N ARG A 252 27.51 7.73 26.76
CA ARG A 252 28.17 6.93 25.74
C ARG A 252 29.66 6.89 26.06
N ASP A 253 30.14 5.75 26.55
CA ASP A 253 31.56 5.48 26.55
C ASP A 253 32.03 5.26 25.10
N HIS A 254 32.82 6.19 24.61
CA HIS A 254 33.50 6.03 23.33
C HIS A 254 34.63 5.01 23.54
N PHE A 255 34.50 3.81 23.00
CA PHE A 255 35.62 2.93 22.79
C PHE A 255 36.63 3.62 21.84
N LYS A 256 37.76 4.04 22.39
CA LYS A 256 38.95 4.35 21.59
C LYS A 256 39.64 3.06 21.26
N ILE A 257 39.79 2.75 19.96
CA ILE A 257 40.71 1.75 19.42
C ILE A 257 42.04 2.42 19.29
#